data_0f71222b46a06173045feab372421652
#
_entry.id   0f71222b46a06173045feab372421652
#
_cell.length_a   1.000
_cell.length_b   1.000
_cell.length_c   1.000
_cell.angle_alpha   90.00
_cell.angle_beta   90.00
_cell.angle_gamma   90.00
#
_symmetry.space_group_name_H-M   'P 1'
#
loop_
_entity.id
_entity.type
_entity.pdbx_description
1 polymer ?
#
loop_
_entity_poly.entity_id
_entity_poly.type
_entity_poly.pdbx_seq_one_letter_code
_entity_poly.pdbx_strand_id
1 'polypeptide(L)'
;MRFLNTPVTDLTYDDAFLIPSSSRITSRFDVDLGVSDPTGSTIPLVAANMTAVTGKRMVETMARRGGLGVLPQDLPLEVIARETAWVKQRPQRFLSARTMRAEDSVHDARARMHEYAHGSVLVVDGPGQLLGLVQEPDCREVDRFTPLRSVMRTDLPAVPARDLAGDDESAAPSALVPVMAAVSARLSEARSEVAPVVSDDGTALGVITRQAAVRSTIYEPNLDAGGRLKVAAAIGINGDVEARAGALIEAGVDVLVVDTAHGHQRKMMQALAAVRAAAPSHPIVAGNVVTADGVRDLLGAGADIVKVGVGPGAMCTTRMMTAVGRPQLSAVLECAEAAADLGGHVWADGGVKHPRDAALALAAGAGQVMVGSWFAGTYEGPGELNRAADGRLYKESFGMASTRAVLHRTEGLEAFERSRRALFEEGISSSKMYLDPRRPGVEDLVDHITAGVRSSMTYAGASDLRQFADRAVLGIQSRSGYEEGQARSESWS
;
A
#
# COMPACT_ATOMS: atom_id res chain seq x y z
N MET A 1 19.38 25.63 -26.11
CA MET A 1 18.75 24.31 -25.97
C MET A 1 19.63 23.28 -26.64
N ARG A 2 20.03 22.22 -25.96
CA ARG A 2 20.76 21.10 -26.54
C ARG A 2 20.13 19.79 -26.10
N PHE A 3 20.12 18.82 -26.95
CA PHE A 3 19.85 17.44 -26.56
C PHE A 3 21.13 16.85 -25.92
N LEU A 4 21.00 16.16 -24.82
CA LEU A 4 22.12 15.46 -24.17
C LEU A 4 22.65 14.33 -25.07
N ASN A 5 21.75 13.71 -25.83
CA ASN A 5 22.03 12.66 -26.80
C ASN A 5 21.15 12.86 -28.03
N THR A 6 21.34 12.05 -29.07
CA THR A 6 20.37 11.92 -30.16
C THR A 6 19.00 11.66 -29.56
N PRO A 7 17.92 12.37 -30.00
CA PRO A 7 16.59 12.17 -29.44
C PRO A 7 16.18 10.69 -29.52
N VAL A 8 16.08 10.05 -28.37
CA VAL A 8 15.48 8.72 -28.20
C VAL A 8 14.12 8.90 -27.55
N THR A 9 13.18 8.06 -27.91
CA THR A 9 11.85 8.08 -27.30
C THR A 9 11.92 7.45 -25.93
N ASP A 10 11.61 8.20 -24.88
CA ASP A 10 11.37 7.66 -23.55
C ASP A 10 10.00 6.98 -23.49
N LEU A 11 9.94 5.84 -22.82
CA LEU A 11 8.78 4.94 -22.79
C LEU A 11 7.99 5.06 -21.49
N THR A 12 6.68 5.09 -21.61
CA THR A 12 5.74 4.81 -20.53
C THR A 12 5.45 3.31 -20.43
N TYR A 13 4.68 2.86 -19.43
CA TYR A 13 4.23 1.46 -19.38
C TYR A 13 3.29 1.10 -20.54
N ASP A 14 2.55 2.07 -21.07
CA ASP A 14 1.62 1.84 -22.18
C ASP A 14 2.36 1.54 -23.50
N ASP A 15 3.63 1.96 -23.64
CA ASP A 15 4.45 1.81 -24.84
C ASP A 15 5.16 0.45 -24.95
N ALA A 16 5.08 -0.39 -23.92
CA ALA A 16 5.82 -1.65 -23.86
C ALA A 16 4.93 -2.84 -23.49
N PHE A 17 5.41 -4.04 -23.79
CA PHE A 17 4.82 -5.32 -23.39
C PHE A 17 5.91 -6.35 -23.12
N LEU A 18 5.56 -7.44 -22.43
CA LEU A 18 6.45 -8.58 -22.17
C LEU A 18 6.22 -9.67 -23.21
N ILE A 19 7.30 -10.18 -23.77
CA ILE A 19 7.30 -11.31 -24.71
C ILE A 19 7.40 -12.60 -23.89
N PRO A 20 6.48 -13.56 -24.05
CA PRO A 20 6.58 -14.83 -23.35
C PRO A 20 7.80 -15.63 -23.80
N SER A 21 8.46 -16.29 -22.86
CA SER A 21 9.63 -17.11 -23.06
C SER A 21 9.39 -18.56 -22.63
N SER A 22 10.32 -19.45 -22.93
CA SER A 22 10.25 -20.85 -22.46
C SER A 22 10.25 -20.87 -20.92
N SER A 23 9.27 -21.53 -20.33
CA SER A 23 9.10 -21.64 -18.89
C SER A 23 9.03 -23.09 -18.43
N ARG A 24 9.65 -23.37 -17.27
CA ARG A 24 9.50 -24.65 -16.55
C ARG A 24 8.61 -24.51 -15.33
N ILE A 25 8.08 -23.31 -15.08
CA ILE A 25 7.19 -23.03 -13.94
C ILE A 25 5.79 -23.52 -14.29
N THR A 26 5.25 -24.41 -13.47
CA THR A 26 3.96 -25.05 -13.70
C THR A 26 2.83 -24.43 -12.92
N SER A 27 3.14 -23.77 -11.82
CA SER A 27 2.17 -23.11 -10.94
C SER A 27 2.59 -21.68 -10.61
N ARG A 28 1.62 -20.77 -10.53
CA ARG A 28 1.84 -19.41 -10.02
C ARG A 28 2.26 -19.38 -8.54
N PHE A 29 1.98 -20.45 -7.80
CA PHE A 29 2.41 -20.61 -6.40
C PHE A 29 3.90 -20.95 -6.28
N ASP A 30 4.55 -21.40 -7.37
CA ASP A 30 5.99 -21.67 -7.42
C ASP A 30 6.83 -20.39 -7.62
N VAL A 31 6.15 -19.23 -7.75
CA VAL A 31 6.78 -17.92 -7.95
C VAL A 31 6.91 -17.19 -6.62
N ASP A 32 8.13 -16.84 -6.26
CA ASP A 32 8.43 -16.01 -5.09
C ASP A 32 8.38 -14.52 -5.45
N LEU A 33 7.63 -13.76 -4.66
CA LEU A 33 7.51 -12.30 -4.78
C LEU A 33 8.32 -11.55 -3.72
N GLY A 34 9.08 -12.26 -2.87
CA GLY A 34 9.93 -11.66 -1.85
C GLY A 34 10.96 -10.70 -2.46
N VAL A 35 11.15 -9.57 -1.79
CA VAL A 35 12.07 -8.54 -2.27
C VAL A 35 13.47 -8.76 -1.69
N SER A 36 14.50 -8.34 -2.43
CA SER A 36 15.89 -8.41 -2.00
C SER A 36 16.36 -7.15 -1.28
N ASP A 37 15.56 -6.10 -1.24
CA ASP A 37 15.91 -4.86 -0.55
C ASP A 37 15.80 -5.02 0.99
N PRO A 38 16.43 -4.13 1.78
CA PRO A 38 16.51 -4.27 3.24
C PRO A 38 15.19 -4.06 3.97
N THR A 39 14.06 -3.79 3.30
CA THR A 39 12.75 -3.67 3.97
C THR A 39 12.19 -5.01 4.41
N GLY A 40 12.63 -6.12 3.77
CA GLY A 40 12.14 -7.46 4.06
C GLY A 40 10.68 -7.68 3.67
N SER A 41 10.14 -6.90 2.73
CA SER A 41 8.79 -7.13 2.17
C SER A 41 8.72 -8.47 1.46
N THR A 42 7.63 -9.22 1.66
CA THR A 42 7.42 -10.53 1.02
C THR A 42 6.60 -10.44 -0.27
N ILE A 43 6.08 -9.24 -0.57
CA ILE A 43 5.53 -8.86 -1.87
C ILE A 43 6.06 -7.48 -2.29
N PRO A 44 6.25 -7.20 -3.58
CA PRO A 44 6.90 -5.99 -4.06
C PRO A 44 5.93 -4.80 -4.20
N LEU A 45 5.10 -4.54 -3.17
CA LEU A 45 4.09 -3.49 -3.20
C LEU A 45 4.20 -2.56 -1.99
N VAL A 46 4.21 -1.26 -2.26
CA VAL A 46 4.26 -0.21 -1.25
C VAL A 46 3.08 0.75 -1.41
N ALA A 47 2.36 1.05 -0.32
CA ALA A 47 1.36 2.12 -0.31
C ALA A 47 2.05 3.49 -0.14
N ALA A 48 1.72 4.42 -1.04
CA ALA A 48 2.40 5.71 -1.17
C ALA A 48 2.21 6.61 0.06
N ASN A 49 3.25 7.38 0.38
CA ASN A 49 3.29 8.33 1.49
C ASN A 49 2.45 9.59 1.24
N MET A 50 1.20 9.40 0.89
CA MET A 50 0.23 10.48 0.64
C MET A 50 -0.86 10.47 1.71
N THR A 51 -1.22 11.65 2.23
CA THR A 51 -2.24 11.82 3.29
C THR A 51 -3.61 11.26 2.89
N ALA A 52 -3.92 11.22 1.60
CA ALA A 52 -5.15 10.63 1.08
C ALA A 52 -5.05 9.12 0.75
N VAL A 53 -3.88 8.49 0.94
CA VAL A 53 -3.63 7.08 0.58
C VAL A 53 -3.31 6.25 1.83
N THR A 54 -2.35 6.71 2.64
CA THR A 54 -1.79 5.89 3.71
C THR A 54 -2.06 6.47 5.09
N GLY A 55 -2.79 5.73 5.90
CA GLY A 55 -2.96 5.87 7.33
C GLY A 55 -2.82 4.50 8.00
N LYS A 56 -3.03 4.41 9.30
CA LYS A 56 -2.78 3.19 10.09
C LYS A 56 -3.45 1.92 9.53
N ARG A 57 -4.68 2.00 8.98
CA ARG A 57 -5.38 0.83 8.42
C ARG A 57 -4.73 0.32 7.14
N MET A 58 -4.29 1.25 6.28
CA MET A 58 -3.53 0.91 5.06
C MET A 58 -2.20 0.24 5.43
N VAL A 59 -1.45 0.83 6.39
CA VAL A 59 -0.17 0.27 6.87
C VAL A 59 -0.36 -1.13 7.44
N GLU A 60 -1.33 -1.30 8.34
CA GLU A 60 -1.69 -2.60 8.94
C GLU A 60 -1.97 -3.66 7.86
N THR A 61 -2.84 -3.33 6.92
CA THR A 61 -3.31 -4.28 5.91
C THR A 61 -2.21 -4.63 4.91
N MET A 62 -1.43 -3.64 4.47
CA MET A 62 -0.28 -3.88 3.60
C MET A 62 0.77 -4.77 4.28
N ALA A 63 1.15 -4.46 5.51
CA ALA A 63 2.14 -5.25 6.24
C ALA A 63 1.65 -6.68 6.52
N ARG A 64 0.36 -6.87 6.84
CA ARG A 64 -0.24 -8.21 7.02
C ARG A 64 -0.19 -9.04 5.73
N ARG A 65 -0.20 -8.40 4.56
CA ARG A 65 -0.10 -9.08 3.25
C ARG A 65 1.30 -9.06 2.67
N GLY A 66 2.30 -8.71 3.48
CA GLY A 66 3.71 -8.79 3.10
C GLY A 66 4.27 -7.56 2.39
N GLY A 67 3.46 -6.55 2.11
CA GLY A 67 3.89 -5.26 1.56
C GLY A 67 4.31 -4.27 2.64
N LEU A 68 4.34 -3.00 2.28
CA LEU A 68 4.72 -1.91 3.18
C LEU A 68 3.79 -0.71 2.98
N GLY A 69 3.40 -0.04 4.06
CA GLY A 69 2.69 1.24 4.00
C GLY A 69 3.58 2.36 4.55
N VAL A 70 3.66 3.48 3.84
CA VAL A 70 4.49 4.62 4.25
C VAL A 70 3.60 5.74 4.78
N LEU A 71 3.69 6.04 6.08
CA LEU A 71 2.99 7.18 6.70
C LEU A 71 3.53 8.50 6.12
N PRO A 72 2.65 9.47 5.77
CA PRO A 72 3.07 10.70 5.11
C PRO A 72 3.84 11.65 6.04
N GLN A 73 4.73 12.44 5.44
CA GLN A 73 5.61 13.38 6.16
C GLN A 73 4.91 14.57 6.82
N ASP A 74 3.72 14.91 6.37
CA ASP A 74 2.91 16.04 6.85
C ASP A 74 2.05 15.71 8.09
N LEU A 75 2.06 14.46 8.55
CA LEU A 75 1.47 14.11 9.83
C LEU A 75 2.33 14.61 10.99
N PRO A 76 1.70 15.16 12.05
CA PRO A 76 2.40 15.44 13.32
C PRO A 76 3.08 14.20 13.88
N LEU A 77 4.23 14.38 14.54
CA LEU A 77 5.01 13.27 15.09
C LEU A 77 4.21 12.41 16.08
N GLU A 78 3.40 13.05 16.91
CA GLU A 78 2.53 12.38 17.91
C GLU A 78 1.47 11.49 17.23
N VAL A 79 1.01 11.91 16.05
CA VAL A 79 0.07 11.11 15.23
C VAL A 79 0.78 9.90 14.67
N ILE A 80 1.98 10.08 14.10
CA ILE A 80 2.78 8.96 13.56
C ILE A 80 3.12 7.97 14.68
N ALA A 81 3.57 8.44 15.84
CA ALA A 81 3.89 7.60 16.98
C ALA A 81 2.67 6.78 17.47
N ARG A 82 1.51 7.43 17.59
CA ARG A 82 0.25 6.77 17.97
C ARG A 82 -0.20 5.74 16.93
N GLU A 83 -0.11 6.08 15.64
CA GLU A 83 -0.49 5.16 14.56
C GLU A 83 0.47 3.98 14.45
N THR A 84 1.77 4.21 14.61
CA THR A 84 2.79 3.15 14.66
C THR A 84 2.55 2.21 15.82
N ALA A 85 2.38 2.72 17.04
CA ALA A 85 2.09 1.91 18.21
C ALA A 85 0.79 1.09 18.04
N TRP A 86 -0.22 1.67 17.39
CA TRP A 86 -1.46 0.98 17.09
C TRP A 86 -1.23 -0.16 16.08
N VAL A 87 -0.49 0.04 15.00
CA VAL A 87 -0.17 -0.99 14.00
C VAL A 87 0.63 -2.13 14.61
N LYS A 88 1.62 -1.82 15.43
CA LYS A 88 2.48 -2.82 16.12
C LYS A 88 1.70 -3.78 17.03
N GLN A 89 0.47 -3.44 17.42
CA GLN A 89 -0.42 -4.27 18.23
C GLN A 89 -1.43 -5.07 17.39
N ARG A 90 -1.41 -4.98 16.07
CA ARG A 90 -2.43 -5.61 15.21
C ARG A 90 -2.11 -7.07 14.91
N PRO A 91 -3.16 -7.89 14.73
CA PRO A 91 -2.99 -9.30 14.44
C PRO A 91 -2.37 -9.51 13.05
N GLN A 92 -1.59 -10.56 12.92
CA GLN A 92 -0.92 -10.92 11.67
C GLN A 92 -1.77 -11.86 10.79
N ARG A 93 -2.59 -12.74 11.39
CA ARG A 93 -3.26 -13.85 10.71
C ARG A 93 -4.77 -13.70 10.57
N PHE A 94 -5.35 -12.68 11.22
CA PHE A 94 -6.77 -12.33 11.10
C PHE A 94 -6.93 -10.82 10.99
N LEU A 95 -8.14 -10.34 10.76
CA LEU A 95 -8.43 -8.94 10.46
C LEU A 95 -8.82 -8.21 11.74
N SER A 96 -8.37 -6.97 11.89
CA SER A 96 -8.89 -6.07 12.91
C SER A 96 -10.34 -5.72 12.61
N ALA A 97 -11.13 -5.54 13.66
CA ALA A 97 -12.52 -5.09 13.58
C ALA A 97 -12.78 -3.99 14.60
N ARG A 98 -13.80 -3.18 14.34
CA ARG A 98 -14.32 -2.23 15.33
C ARG A 98 -15.14 -2.95 16.37
N THR A 99 -14.91 -2.60 17.63
CA THR A 99 -15.76 -3.02 18.75
C THR A 99 -16.74 -1.91 19.10
N MET A 100 -17.97 -2.28 19.44
CA MET A 100 -19.06 -1.38 19.84
C MET A 100 -19.80 -1.97 21.03
N ARG A 101 -20.59 -1.14 21.72
CA ARG A 101 -21.42 -1.59 22.85
C ARG A 101 -22.79 -2.05 22.36
N ALA A 102 -23.42 -2.92 23.13
CA ALA A 102 -24.76 -3.41 22.84
C ALA A 102 -25.84 -2.31 22.79
N GLU A 103 -25.60 -1.19 23.47
CA GLU A 103 -26.44 0.00 23.52
C GLU A 103 -26.21 0.99 22.40
N ASP A 104 -25.08 0.88 21.66
CA ASP A 104 -24.80 1.74 20.50
C ASP A 104 -25.85 1.52 19.41
N SER A 105 -26.06 2.53 18.56
CA SER A 105 -27.13 2.50 17.56
C SER A 105 -26.69 1.85 16.25
N VAL A 106 -27.66 1.37 15.48
CA VAL A 106 -27.48 0.93 14.08
C VAL A 106 -26.85 2.05 13.22
N HIS A 107 -27.19 3.32 13.49
CA HIS A 107 -26.59 4.46 12.80
C HIS A 107 -25.08 4.52 13.02
N ASP A 108 -24.63 4.38 14.27
CA ASP A 108 -23.22 4.42 14.63
C ASP A 108 -22.47 3.22 14.05
N ALA A 109 -23.09 2.04 14.03
CA ALA A 109 -22.50 0.84 13.43
C ALA A 109 -22.29 1.01 11.93
N ARG A 110 -23.30 1.51 11.20
CA ARG A 110 -23.20 1.77 9.76
C ARG A 110 -22.08 2.75 9.40
N ALA A 111 -21.88 3.78 10.22
CA ALA A 111 -20.78 4.73 10.01
C ALA A 111 -19.40 4.08 10.16
N ARG A 112 -19.28 3.02 10.98
CA ARG A 112 -18.01 2.36 11.32
C ARG A 112 -17.74 1.07 10.55
N MET A 113 -18.77 0.39 10.05
CA MET A 113 -18.63 -0.85 9.26
C MET A 113 -17.72 -0.68 8.05
N HIS A 114 -17.77 0.47 7.40
CA HIS A 114 -17.00 0.78 6.19
C HIS A 114 -15.55 1.21 6.46
N GLU A 115 -15.07 1.07 7.68
CA GLU A 115 -13.65 1.28 7.97
C GLU A 115 -12.78 0.11 7.46
N TYR A 116 -13.37 -1.07 7.27
CA TYR A 116 -12.73 -2.28 6.73
C TYR A 116 -13.61 -2.95 5.67
N ALA A 117 -12.97 -3.61 4.72
CA ALA A 117 -13.65 -4.28 3.61
C ALA A 117 -14.60 -5.42 4.05
N HIS A 118 -14.37 -6.05 5.22
CA HIS A 118 -15.25 -7.10 5.74
C HIS A 118 -16.61 -6.57 6.23
N GLY A 119 -16.78 -5.25 6.40
CA GLY A 119 -18.06 -4.63 6.70
C GLY A 119 -18.75 -5.10 7.99
N SER A 120 -17.96 -5.40 9.05
CA SER A 120 -18.47 -5.95 10.30
C SER A 120 -18.02 -5.13 11.49
N VAL A 121 -18.86 -5.07 12.53
CA VAL A 121 -18.50 -4.59 13.87
C VAL A 121 -18.76 -5.68 14.91
N LEU A 122 -17.87 -5.80 15.89
CA LEU A 122 -18.02 -6.72 17.02
C LEU A 122 -18.74 -6.00 18.15
N VAL A 123 -19.78 -6.62 18.68
CA VAL A 123 -20.50 -6.11 19.85
C VAL A 123 -19.91 -6.76 21.10
N VAL A 124 -19.48 -5.93 22.05
CA VAL A 124 -18.77 -6.38 23.25
C VAL A 124 -19.39 -5.76 24.52
N ASP A 125 -19.18 -6.43 25.64
CA ASP A 125 -19.52 -5.90 26.96
C ASP A 125 -18.44 -4.95 27.54
N GLY A 126 -18.59 -4.53 28.80
CA GLY A 126 -17.66 -3.65 29.51
C GLY A 126 -16.20 -4.11 29.49
N PRO A 127 -15.90 -5.37 29.85
CA PRO A 127 -14.57 -5.95 29.82
C PRO A 127 -14.03 -6.27 28.41
N GLY A 128 -14.87 -6.26 27.37
CA GLY A 128 -14.48 -6.59 25.99
C GLY A 128 -14.81 -8.01 25.56
N GLN A 129 -15.63 -8.72 26.34
CA GLN A 129 -16.13 -10.04 25.98
C GLN A 129 -17.06 -9.97 24.79
N LEU A 130 -16.96 -10.89 23.87
CA LEU A 130 -17.80 -10.95 22.69
C LEU A 130 -19.26 -11.23 23.06
N LEU A 131 -20.16 -10.34 22.65
CA LEU A 131 -21.63 -10.54 22.72
C LEU A 131 -22.23 -10.94 21.38
N GLY A 132 -21.70 -10.44 20.28
CA GLY A 132 -22.20 -10.72 18.95
C GLY A 132 -21.46 -9.95 17.85
N LEU A 133 -21.98 -10.06 16.63
CA LEU A 133 -21.45 -9.40 15.45
C LEU A 133 -22.59 -8.77 14.65
N VAL A 134 -22.37 -7.59 14.08
CA VAL A 134 -23.31 -6.89 13.20
C VAL A 134 -22.67 -6.60 11.86
N GLN A 135 -23.42 -6.87 10.79
CA GLN A 135 -23.07 -6.55 9.41
C GLN A 135 -24.16 -5.71 8.74
N GLU A 136 -23.88 -5.16 7.56
CA GLU A 136 -24.85 -4.33 6.80
C GLU A 136 -26.21 -5.02 6.57
N PRO A 137 -26.31 -6.32 6.24
CA PRO A 137 -27.61 -6.99 6.14
C PRO A 137 -28.45 -6.96 7.43
N ASP A 138 -27.83 -7.03 8.59
CA ASP A 138 -28.51 -7.02 9.90
C ASP A 138 -29.12 -5.64 10.22
N CYS A 139 -28.67 -4.61 9.52
CA CYS A 139 -29.13 -3.22 9.67
C CYS A 139 -30.20 -2.82 8.65
N ARG A 140 -30.62 -3.70 7.74
CA ARG A 140 -31.63 -3.36 6.71
C ARG A 140 -33.01 -3.34 7.30
N GLU A 141 -33.82 -2.36 6.85
CA GLU A 141 -35.22 -2.19 7.28
C GLU A 141 -35.39 -2.03 8.81
N VAL A 142 -34.30 -1.60 9.49
CA VAL A 142 -34.28 -1.36 10.93
C VAL A 142 -34.14 0.14 11.18
N ASP A 143 -34.84 0.65 12.20
CA ASP A 143 -34.72 2.05 12.61
C ASP A 143 -33.27 2.36 13.03
N ARG A 144 -32.76 3.52 12.60
CA ARG A 144 -31.37 3.92 12.81
C ARG A 144 -30.95 4.06 14.27
N PHE A 145 -31.91 4.28 15.17
CA PHE A 145 -31.65 4.39 16.59
C PHE A 145 -31.82 3.08 17.35
N THR A 146 -32.17 1.98 16.66
CA THR A 146 -32.24 0.65 17.27
C THR A 146 -30.90 0.27 17.88
N PRO A 147 -30.86 -0.18 19.17
CA PRO A 147 -29.62 -0.64 19.79
C PRO A 147 -29.12 -1.94 19.18
N LEU A 148 -27.79 -2.10 19.11
CA LEU A 148 -27.14 -3.23 18.46
C LEU A 148 -27.52 -4.58 19.07
N ARG A 149 -27.84 -4.65 20.37
CA ARG A 149 -28.33 -5.90 21.02
C ARG A 149 -29.57 -6.50 20.35
N SER A 150 -30.37 -5.70 19.64
CA SER A 150 -31.59 -6.15 18.99
C SER A 150 -31.36 -6.71 17.58
N VAL A 151 -30.20 -6.44 16.99
CA VAL A 151 -29.88 -6.81 15.61
C VAL A 151 -28.62 -7.66 15.48
N MET A 152 -27.80 -7.74 16.54
CA MET A 152 -26.56 -8.51 16.53
C MET A 152 -26.82 -10.02 16.39
N ARG A 153 -25.99 -10.67 15.63
CA ARG A 153 -25.97 -12.12 15.50
C ARG A 153 -25.13 -12.71 16.64
N THR A 154 -25.66 -13.67 17.34
CA THR A 154 -25.02 -14.37 18.48
C THR A 154 -24.72 -15.84 18.19
N ASP A 155 -25.24 -16.35 17.08
CA ASP A 155 -25.16 -17.75 16.63
C ASP A 155 -23.93 -18.08 15.80
N LEU A 156 -23.01 -17.11 15.62
CA LEU A 156 -21.82 -17.30 14.82
C LEU A 156 -20.75 -18.07 15.59
N PRO A 157 -20.07 -19.02 14.94
CA PRO A 157 -18.98 -19.75 15.57
C PRO A 157 -17.78 -18.82 15.78
N ALA A 158 -17.47 -18.47 17.03
CA ALA A 158 -16.24 -17.78 17.35
C ALA A 158 -15.03 -18.72 17.10
N VAL A 159 -13.95 -18.15 16.57
CA VAL A 159 -12.69 -18.84 16.31
C VAL A 159 -11.68 -18.43 17.38
N PRO A 160 -11.15 -19.34 18.21
CA PRO A 160 -10.07 -19.01 19.12
C PRO A 160 -8.82 -18.57 18.37
N ALA A 161 -8.17 -17.49 18.81
CA ALA A 161 -6.96 -16.97 18.15
C ALA A 161 -5.82 -18.01 18.10
N ARG A 162 -5.68 -18.84 19.13
CA ARG A 162 -4.73 -19.94 19.15
C ARG A 162 -4.91 -20.94 18.01
N ASP A 163 -6.15 -21.18 17.57
CA ASP A 163 -6.44 -22.09 16.46
C ASP A 163 -5.94 -21.55 15.11
N LEU A 164 -5.61 -20.22 15.01
CA LEU A 164 -5.09 -19.54 13.83
C LEU A 164 -3.56 -19.46 13.83
N ALA A 165 -2.90 -19.71 14.97
CA ALA A 165 -1.45 -19.58 15.07
C ALA A 165 -0.70 -20.70 14.34
N GLY A 166 -1.31 -21.90 14.20
CA GLY A 166 -0.59 -23.10 13.79
C GLY A 166 0.35 -23.57 14.91
N ASP A 167 1.06 -24.67 14.66
CA ASP A 167 2.01 -25.24 15.64
C ASP A 167 3.30 -24.41 15.78
N ASP A 168 3.58 -23.51 14.83
CA ASP A 168 4.75 -22.65 14.79
C ASP A 168 4.35 -21.25 14.26
N GLU A 169 4.60 -20.22 15.08
CA GLU A 169 4.33 -18.83 14.69
C GLU A 169 5.16 -18.35 13.50
N SER A 170 6.32 -18.99 13.26
CA SER A 170 7.19 -18.72 12.11
C SER A 170 6.87 -19.57 10.88
N ALA A 171 5.82 -20.40 10.92
CA ALA A 171 5.48 -21.31 9.84
C ALA A 171 5.17 -20.56 8.53
N ALA A 172 5.74 -21.07 7.43
CA ALA A 172 5.45 -20.56 6.08
C ALA A 172 3.94 -20.57 5.80
N PRO A 173 3.42 -19.65 4.98
CA PRO A 173 1.99 -19.57 4.67
C PRO A 173 1.36 -20.89 4.22
N SER A 174 2.08 -21.71 3.45
CA SER A 174 1.62 -23.03 3.00
C SER A 174 1.37 -24.02 4.13
N ALA A 175 2.06 -23.91 5.26
CA ALA A 175 1.85 -24.74 6.44
C ALA A 175 0.51 -24.45 7.15
N LEU A 176 -0.08 -23.27 6.91
CA LEU A 176 -1.38 -22.86 7.45
C LEU A 176 -2.58 -23.45 6.67
N VAL A 177 -2.35 -24.08 5.52
CA VAL A 177 -3.44 -24.58 4.68
C VAL A 177 -4.43 -25.48 5.45
N PRO A 178 -4.01 -26.47 6.25
CA PRO A 178 -4.96 -27.31 6.97
C PRO A 178 -5.83 -26.52 7.97
N VAL A 179 -5.22 -25.61 8.73
CA VAL A 179 -5.91 -24.78 9.73
C VAL A 179 -6.91 -23.85 9.05
N MET A 180 -6.47 -23.14 8.02
CA MET A 180 -7.32 -22.17 7.32
C MET A 180 -8.43 -22.84 6.49
N ALA A 181 -8.19 -24.04 5.98
CA ALA A 181 -9.22 -24.85 5.36
C ALA A 181 -10.31 -25.26 6.36
N ALA A 182 -9.92 -25.67 7.58
CA ALA A 182 -10.88 -25.98 8.64
C ALA A 182 -11.72 -24.76 9.05
N VAL A 183 -11.11 -23.57 9.17
CA VAL A 183 -11.81 -22.31 9.44
C VAL A 183 -12.81 -22.02 8.28
N SER A 184 -12.38 -22.14 7.04
CA SER A 184 -13.23 -21.92 5.87
C SER A 184 -14.41 -22.89 5.84
N ALA A 185 -14.21 -24.17 6.19
CA ALA A 185 -15.28 -25.16 6.28
C ALA A 185 -16.30 -24.80 7.37
N ARG A 186 -15.85 -24.43 8.58
CA ARG A 186 -16.73 -23.99 9.69
C ARG A 186 -17.59 -22.78 9.26
N LEU A 187 -17.00 -21.79 8.58
CA LEU A 187 -17.74 -20.65 8.05
C LEU A 187 -18.78 -21.05 7.02
N SER A 188 -18.43 -22.00 6.14
CA SER A 188 -19.35 -22.52 5.12
C SER A 188 -20.54 -23.29 5.73
N GLU A 189 -20.29 -24.11 6.74
CA GLU A 189 -21.33 -24.82 7.50
C GLU A 189 -22.28 -23.83 8.22
N ALA A 190 -21.71 -22.77 8.82
CA ALA A 190 -22.46 -21.70 9.46
C ALA A 190 -23.15 -20.74 8.45
N ARG A 191 -22.96 -20.95 7.14
CA ARG A 191 -23.42 -20.02 6.08
C ARG A 191 -23.03 -18.56 6.34
N SER A 192 -21.83 -18.37 6.86
CA SER A 192 -21.27 -17.03 7.16
C SER A 192 -20.01 -16.75 6.35
N GLU A 193 -19.82 -15.50 5.95
CA GLU A 193 -18.59 -15.05 5.31
C GLU A 193 -17.54 -14.61 6.34
N VAL A 194 -17.94 -14.38 7.61
CA VAL A 194 -17.11 -13.84 8.67
C VAL A 194 -17.39 -14.52 10.00
N ALA A 195 -16.33 -14.75 10.79
CA ALA A 195 -16.43 -15.18 12.18
C ALA A 195 -15.65 -14.23 13.10
N PRO A 196 -16.15 -13.97 14.32
CA PRO A 196 -15.37 -13.34 15.37
C PRO A 196 -14.14 -14.19 15.74
N VAL A 197 -13.01 -13.52 16.02
CA VAL A 197 -11.82 -14.14 16.61
C VAL A 197 -11.72 -13.68 18.06
N VAL A 198 -11.54 -14.64 18.96
CA VAL A 198 -11.52 -14.41 20.41
C VAL A 198 -10.26 -14.99 21.05
N SER A 199 -9.85 -14.40 22.17
CA SER A 199 -8.87 -15.00 23.09
C SER A 199 -9.47 -16.16 23.88
N ASP A 200 -8.65 -16.86 24.65
CA ASP A 200 -9.07 -18.02 25.45
C ASP A 200 -10.10 -17.66 26.53
N ASP A 201 -10.10 -16.43 27.00
CA ASP A 201 -11.07 -15.90 27.95
C ASP A 201 -12.35 -15.31 27.28
N GLY A 202 -12.45 -15.39 25.95
CA GLY A 202 -13.62 -14.90 25.19
C GLY A 202 -13.56 -13.43 24.82
N THR A 203 -12.45 -12.71 25.08
CA THR A 203 -12.29 -11.31 24.66
C THR A 203 -12.24 -11.23 23.13
N ALA A 204 -12.98 -10.28 22.54
CA ALA A 204 -13.02 -10.06 21.10
C ALA A 204 -11.70 -9.44 20.60
N LEU A 205 -11.00 -10.11 19.69
CA LEU A 205 -9.70 -9.70 19.14
C LEU A 205 -9.82 -9.14 17.71
N GLY A 206 -10.77 -9.62 16.93
CA GLY A 206 -10.94 -9.27 15.54
C GLY A 206 -11.91 -10.19 14.81
N VAL A 207 -11.75 -10.31 13.51
CA VAL A 207 -12.55 -11.21 12.68
C VAL A 207 -11.68 -11.97 11.69
N ILE A 208 -12.18 -13.12 11.24
CA ILE A 208 -11.63 -13.83 10.09
C ILE A 208 -12.73 -14.03 9.06
N THR A 209 -12.43 -13.75 7.79
CA THR A 209 -13.31 -14.06 6.66
C THR A 209 -12.81 -15.28 5.93
N ARG A 210 -13.68 -15.94 5.14
CA ARG A 210 -13.25 -17.04 4.27
C ARG A 210 -12.11 -16.61 3.34
N GLN A 211 -12.19 -15.40 2.80
CA GLN A 211 -11.15 -14.86 1.93
C GLN A 211 -9.85 -14.55 2.68
N ALA A 212 -9.93 -14.01 3.92
CA ALA A 212 -8.76 -13.78 4.75
C ALA A 212 -8.06 -15.10 5.13
N ALA A 213 -8.82 -16.17 5.38
CA ALA A 213 -8.26 -17.49 5.61
C ALA A 213 -7.44 -17.98 4.40
N VAL A 214 -7.99 -17.87 3.18
CA VAL A 214 -7.25 -18.20 1.95
C VAL A 214 -6.01 -17.32 1.80
N ARG A 215 -6.12 -16.00 1.96
CA ARG A 215 -4.99 -15.07 1.86
C ARG A 215 -3.85 -15.40 2.82
N SER A 216 -4.17 -15.86 4.03
CA SER A 216 -3.16 -16.24 5.03
C SER A 216 -2.34 -17.48 4.64
N THR A 217 -2.80 -18.27 3.64
CA THR A 217 -2.04 -19.39 3.08
C THR A 217 -1.18 -18.99 1.87
N ILE A 218 -1.25 -17.74 1.42
CA ILE A 218 -0.57 -17.23 0.22
C ILE A 218 0.44 -16.13 0.59
N TYR A 219 0.07 -15.24 1.52
CA TYR A 219 0.84 -14.07 1.89
C TYR A 219 1.51 -14.26 3.25
N GLU A 220 2.80 -13.98 3.29
CA GLU A 220 3.58 -13.91 4.51
C GLU A 220 3.61 -12.45 5.01
N PRO A 221 3.27 -12.17 6.28
CA PRO A 221 3.31 -10.81 6.81
C PRO A 221 4.72 -10.24 6.83
N ASN A 222 4.86 -8.93 6.56
CA ASN A 222 6.11 -8.20 6.73
C ASN A 222 6.29 -7.79 8.19
N LEU A 223 7.19 -8.49 8.90
CA LEU A 223 7.36 -8.38 10.34
C LEU A 223 8.73 -7.81 10.72
N ASP A 224 8.77 -7.07 11.83
CA ASP A 224 10.01 -6.67 12.48
C ASP A 224 10.64 -7.84 13.25
N ALA A 225 11.82 -7.64 13.82
CA ALA A 225 12.53 -8.66 14.59
C ALA A 225 11.76 -9.12 15.86
N GLY A 226 10.78 -8.35 16.32
CA GLY A 226 9.89 -8.69 17.43
C GLY A 226 8.60 -9.38 17.00
N GLY A 227 8.48 -9.79 15.72
CA GLY A 227 7.27 -10.42 15.18
C GLY A 227 6.08 -9.48 15.03
N ARG A 228 6.27 -8.18 14.93
CA ARG A 228 5.20 -7.19 14.79
C ARG A 228 5.16 -6.62 13.36
N LEU A 229 3.99 -6.20 12.92
CA LEU A 229 3.80 -5.61 11.58
C LEU A 229 4.72 -4.39 11.39
N LYS A 230 5.46 -4.34 10.26
CA LYS A 230 6.36 -3.23 9.94
C LYS A 230 5.61 -1.97 9.53
N VAL A 231 6.21 -0.83 9.88
CA VAL A 231 5.72 0.51 9.58
C VAL A 231 6.84 1.31 8.92
N ALA A 232 6.55 1.97 7.80
CA ALA A 232 7.43 2.98 7.23
C ALA A 232 6.85 4.40 7.44
N ALA A 233 7.71 5.40 7.50
CA ALA A 233 7.29 6.80 7.58
C ALA A 233 8.17 7.72 6.73
N ALA A 234 7.56 8.74 6.14
CA ALA A 234 8.24 9.71 5.32
C ALA A 234 8.78 10.89 6.15
N ILE A 235 9.93 11.38 5.72
CA ILE A 235 10.63 12.55 6.26
C ILE A 235 10.85 13.54 5.13
N GLY A 236 10.45 14.82 5.31
CA GLY A 236 10.80 15.89 4.37
C GLY A 236 12.25 16.36 4.56
N ILE A 237 12.75 17.11 3.59
CA ILE A 237 14.14 17.63 3.60
C ILE A 237 14.29 18.97 4.31
N ASN A 238 13.27 19.45 5.00
CA ASN A 238 13.22 20.74 5.67
C ASN A 238 13.14 20.58 7.20
N GLY A 239 13.62 21.59 7.93
CA GLY A 239 13.63 21.60 9.39
C GLY A 239 14.74 20.75 9.98
N ASP A 240 14.56 20.32 11.22
CA ASP A 240 15.50 19.44 11.93
C ASP A 240 15.22 17.97 11.55
N VAL A 241 15.85 17.55 10.46
CA VAL A 241 15.64 16.22 9.85
C VAL A 241 16.23 15.13 10.74
N GLU A 242 17.35 15.41 11.41
CA GLU A 242 18.03 14.46 12.31
C GLU A 242 17.17 14.15 13.54
N ALA A 243 16.70 15.19 14.23
CA ALA A 243 15.81 15.01 15.38
C ALA A 243 14.50 14.29 14.99
N ARG A 244 13.94 14.61 13.82
CA ARG A 244 12.73 13.92 13.31
C ARG A 244 12.99 12.44 13.03
N ALA A 245 14.13 12.09 12.43
CA ALA A 245 14.50 10.70 12.19
C ALA A 245 14.64 9.92 13.50
N GLY A 246 15.37 10.48 14.49
CA GLY A 246 15.51 9.88 15.82
C GLY A 246 14.15 9.62 16.48
N ALA A 247 13.27 10.61 16.47
CA ALA A 247 11.94 10.49 17.07
C ALA A 247 11.04 9.45 16.35
N LEU A 248 11.16 9.28 15.04
CA LEU A 248 10.44 8.22 14.30
C LEU A 248 10.94 6.82 14.69
N ILE A 249 12.26 6.67 14.86
CA ILE A 249 12.86 5.40 15.32
C ILE A 249 12.39 5.07 16.74
N GLU A 250 12.41 6.05 17.64
CA GLU A 250 11.90 5.90 19.01
C GLU A 250 10.40 5.50 19.02
N ALA A 251 9.63 6.01 18.07
CA ALA A 251 8.23 5.63 17.87
C ALA A 251 8.05 4.20 17.31
N GLY A 252 9.12 3.51 16.92
CA GLY A 252 9.10 2.15 16.40
C GLY A 252 8.87 2.03 14.88
N VAL A 253 9.18 3.09 14.11
CA VAL A 253 9.19 3.05 12.65
C VAL A 253 10.37 2.20 12.18
N ASP A 254 10.13 1.29 11.23
CA ASP A 254 11.14 0.32 10.77
C ASP A 254 11.89 0.79 9.51
N VAL A 255 11.25 1.61 8.66
CA VAL A 255 11.80 2.10 7.39
C VAL A 255 11.58 3.60 7.27
N LEU A 256 12.64 4.34 6.98
CA LEU A 256 12.60 5.78 6.79
C LEU A 256 12.58 6.13 5.29
N VAL A 257 11.70 7.05 4.88
CA VAL A 257 11.57 7.48 3.48
C VAL A 257 11.84 8.98 3.39
N VAL A 258 13.03 9.38 2.95
CA VAL A 258 13.40 10.78 2.75
C VAL A 258 12.85 11.25 1.41
N ASP A 259 11.79 12.07 1.45
CA ASP A 259 10.93 12.35 0.30
C ASP A 259 10.85 13.84 -0.06
N THR A 260 11.06 14.12 -1.34
CA THR A 260 10.81 15.42 -1.96
C THR A 260 10.48 15.26 -3.44
N ALA A 261 9.78 16.24 -4.03
CA ALA A 261 9.41 16.21 -5.45
C ALA A 261 10.63 16.16 -6.40
N HIS A 262 11.77 16.74 -5.99
CA HIS A 262 13.04 16.69 -6.71
C HIS A 262 14.16 16.26 -5.76
N GLY A 263 14.53 14.98 -5.82
CA GLY A 263 15.53 14.36 -4.94
C GLY A 263 16.99 14.74 -5.31
N HIS A 264 17.28 15.01 -6.58
CA HIS A 264 18.63 15.31 -7.04
C HIS A 264 18.99 16.78 -6.79
N GLN A 265 19.07 17.17 -5.50
CA GLN A 265 19.39 18.51 -5.07
C GLN A 265 20.28 18.51 -3.80
N ARG A 266 21.12 19.52 -3.65
CA ARG A 266 22.09 19.62 -2.54
C ARG A 266 21.43 19.46 -1.16
N LYS A 267 20.23 20.03 -0.97
CA LYS A 267 19.51 19.96 0.31
C LYS A 267 19.09 18.54 0.65
N MET A 268 18.71 17.75 -0.36
CA MET A 268 18.40 16.33 -0.21
C MET A 268 19.61 15.54 0.28
N MET A 269 20.82 15.78 -0.29
CA MET A 269 22.04 15.10 0.13
C MET A 269 22.38 15.43 1.59
N GLN A 270 22.19 16.68 2.02
CA GLN A 270 22.39 17.11 3.41
C GLN A 270 21.40 16.44 4.36
N ALA A 271 20.11 16.40 3.98
CA ALA A 271 19.07 15.75 4.76
C ALA A 271 19.33 14.25 4.90
N LEU A 272 19.71 13.59 3.80
CA LEU A 272 19.98 12.15 3.77
C LEU A 272 21.19 11.80 4.67
N ALA A 273 22.27 12.57 4.63
CA ALA A 273 23.41 12.38 5.51
C ALA A 273 23.03 12.51 7.00
N ALA A 274 22.17 13.48 7.35
CA ALA A 274 21.67 13.66 8.71
C ALA A 274 20.77 12.49 9.15
N VAL A 275 19.87 12.03 8.28
CA VAL A 275 19.02 10.84 8.55
C VAL A 275 19.88 9.58 8.74
N ARG A 276 20.90 9.37 7.90
CA ARG A 276 21.80 8.21 8.03
C ARG A 276 22.59 8.26 9.32
N ALA A 277 23.03 9.45 9.77
CA ALA A 277 23.72 9.61 11.06
C ALA A 277 22.79 9.23 12.24
N ALA A 278 21.52 9.63 12.20
CA ALA A 278 20.52 9.28 13.23
C ALA A 278 20.07 7.80 13.15
N ALA A 279 20.12 7.18 11.98
CA ALA A 279 19.56 5.86 11.68
C ALA A 279 20.59 4.93 11.00
N PRO A 280 21.73 4.60 11.62
CA PRO A 280 22.84 3.91 10.96
C PRO A 280 22.49 2.50 10.45
N SER A 281 21.52 1.82 11.06
CA SER A 281 21.12 0.45 10.74
C SER A 281 19.72 0.32 10.12
N HIS A 282 18.95 1.42 10.03
CA HIS A 282 17.61 1.37 9.46
C HIS A 282 17.66 1.46 7.93
N PRO A 283 16.78 0.75 7.21
CA PRO A 283 16.59 0.96 5.79
C PRO A 283 16.16 2.40 5.49
N ILE A 284 16.88 3.06 4.57
CA ILE A 284 16.58 4.42 4.14
C ILE A 284 16.26 4.42 2.64
N VAL A 285 15.06 4.87 2.32
CA VAL A 285 14.59 5.14 0.96
C VAL A 285 14.72 6.63 0.69
N ALA A 286 15.21 7.03 -0.47
CA ALA A 286 15.37 8.45 -0.82
C ALA A 286 14.88 8.75 -2.24
N GLY A 287 14.20 9.88 -2.43
CA GLY A 287 13.71 10.28 -3.77
C GLY A 287 12.86 11.56 -3.77
N ASN A 288 12.36 11.95 -4.98
CA ASN A 288 12.37 11.17 -6.22
C ASN A 288 13.44 11.66 -7.20
N VAL A 289 13.96 10.72 -7.97
CA VAL A 289 14.87 11.00 -9.10
C VAL A 289 14.40 10.25 -10.35
N VAL A 290 14.98 10.55 -11.52
CA VAL A 290 14.65 9.91 -12.81
C VAL A 290 15.89 9.67 -13.70
N THR A 291 17.09 9.76 -13.14
CA THR A 291 18.35 9.63 -13.87
C THR A 291 19.36 8.78 -13.10
N ALA A 292 20.27 8.12 -13.82
CA ALA A 292 21.37 7.34 -13.26
C ALA A 292 22.25 8.19 -12.30
N ASP A 293 22.56 9.44 -12.64
CA ASP A 293 23.36 10.31 -11.79
C ASP A 293 22.65 10.62 -10.48
N GLY A 294 21.33 10.88 -10.51
CA GLY A 294 20.54 11.06 -9.30
C GLY A 294 20.57 9.83 -8.40
N VAL A 295 20.53 8.62 -8.98
CA VAL A 295 20.65 7.36 -8.22
C VAL A 295 22.02 7.25 -7.57
N ARG A 296 23.12 7.46 -8.32
CA ARG A 296 24.48 7.36 -7.81
C ARG A 296 24.71 8.34 -6.63
N ASP A 297 24.22 9.56 -6.78
CA ASP A 297 24.38 10.59 -5.74
C ASP A 297 23.58 10.25 -4.48
N LEU A 298 22.34 9.75 -4.59
CA LEU A 298 21.54 9.38 -3.42
C LEU A 298 22.10 8.14 -2.70
N LEU A 299 22.53 7.12 -3.41
CA LEU A 299 23.20 5.94 -2.81
C LEU A 299 24.52 6.35 -2.16
N GLY A 300 25.32 7.18 -2.83
CA GLY A 300 26.56 7.71 -2.29
C GLY A 300 26.37 8.58 -1.04
N ALA A 301 25.22 9.22 -0.89
CA ALA A 301 24.85 10.01 0.30
C ALA A 301 24.23 9.19 1.45
N GLY A 302 24.06 7.88 1.27
CA GLY A 302 23.64 6.95 2.33
C GLY A 302 22.23 6.39 2.22
N ALA A 303 21.56 6.47 1.05
CA ALA A 303 20.35 5.70 0.79
C ALA A 303 20.68 4.23 0.56
N ASP A 304 19.76 3.32 0.93
CA ASP A 304 19.82 1.91 0.55
C ASP A 304 18.93 1.66 -0.68
N ILE A 305 17.90 2.47 -0.84
CA ILE A 305 16.87 2.34 -1.86
C ILE A 305 16.60 3.73 -2.45
N VAL A 306 16.48 3.79 -3.77
CA VAL A 306 16.15 5.04 -4.48
C VAL A 306 14.74 4.98 -5.04
N LYS A 307 13.92 5.98 -4.72
CA LYS A 307 12.55 6.10 -5.23
C LYS A 307 12.56 6.87 -6.56
N VAL A 308 12.07 6.23 -7.62
CA VAL A 308 12.13 6.71 -9.01
C VAL A 308 10.76 7.11 -9.50
N GLY A 309 10.63 8.36 -9.94
CA GLY A 309 9.40 8.89 -10.54
C GLY A 309 9.21 10.38 -10.30
N VAL A 310 9.22 11.17 -11.39
CA VAL A 310 8.87 12.58 -11.39
C VAL A 310 7.82 12.82 -12.46
N GLY A 311 6.59 13.12 -12.00
CA GLY A 311 5.46 13.42 -12.86
C GLY A 311 4.66 12.26 -13.45
N PRO A 312 4.85 10.95 -13.12
CA PRO A 312 4.01 9.89 -13.65
C PRO A 312 2.72 9.66 -12.86
N GLY A 313 2.62 10.20 -11.64
CA GLY A 313 1.48 9.99 -10.74
C GLY A 313 0.19 10.65 -11.25
N ALA A 314 -0.96 10.00 -11.06
CA ALA A 314 -2.26 10.47 -11.53
C ALA A 314 -2.70 11.81 -10.92
N MET A 315 -2.21 12.15 -9.71
CA MET A 315 -2.48 13.41 -9.01
C MET A 315 -1.43 14.48 -9.26
N CYS A 316 -0.33 14.14 -9.94
CA CYS A 316 0.79 15.04 -10.19
C CYS A 316 0.56 15.86 -11.47
N THR A 317 0.67 17.18 -11.37
CA THR A 317 0.61 18.09 -12.53
C THR A 317 1.97 18.65 -12.89
N THR A 318 3.05 18.25 -12.22
CA THR A 318 4.40 18.80 -12.40
C THR A 318 4.83 18.83 -13.86
N ARG A 319 4.65 17.73 -14.63
CA ARG A 319 5.03 17.69 -16.05
C ARG A 319 4.26 18.69 -16.90
N MET A 320 2.98 18.89 -16.60
CA MET A 320 2.13 19.83 -17.35
C MET A 320 2.41 21.28 -16.98
N MET A 321 2.78 21.54 -15.72
CA MET A 321 3.07 22.88 -15.20
C MET A 321 4.50 23.34 -15.52
N THR A 322 5.46 22.43 -15.50
CA THR A 322 6.89 22.77 -15.53
C THR A 322 7.66 22.17 -16.69
N ALA A 323 7.07 21.22 -17.43
CA ALA A 323 7.71 20.35 -18.42
C ALA A 323 8.82 19.44 -17.81
N VAL A 324 8.94 19.39 -16.47
CA VAL A 324 9.92 18.56 -15.76
C VAL A 324 9.32 17.19 -15.44
N GLY A 325 10.10 16.14 -15.68
CA GLY A 325 9.71 14.75 -15.43
C GLY A 325 10.20 13.85 -16.55
N ARG A 326 9.94 12.55 -16.41
CA ARG A 326 10.34 11.53 -17.38
C ARG A 326 9.29 10.42 -17.48
N PRO A 327 9.06 9.82 -18.65
CA PRO A 327 8.28 8.60 -18.82
C PRO A 327 8.83 7.47 -17.94
N GLN A 328 7.90 6.80 -17.22
CA GLN A 328 8.28 6.02 -16.04
C GLN A 328 9.08 4.76 -16.36
N LEU A 329 8.75 4.05 -17.45
CA LEU A 329 9.45 2.82 -17.80
C LEU A 329 10.94 3.08 -18.11
N SER A 330 11.23 4.11 -18.92
CA SER A 330 12.62 4.49 -19.24
C SER A 330 13.36 4.99 -18.00
N ALA A 331 12.68 5.74 -17.10
CA ALA A 331 13.30 6.18 -15.86
C ALA A 331 13.66 5.00 -14.95
N VAL A 332 12.76 4.01 -14.81
CA VAL A 332 13.02 2.81 -13.98
C VAL A 332 14.15 1.97 -14.56
N LEU A 333 14.17 1.71 -15.87
CA LEU A 333 15.22 0.94 -16.52
C LEU A 333 16.61 1.53 -16.25
N GLU A 334 16.81 2.82 -16.54
CA GLU A 334 18.11 3.49 -16.34
C GLU A 334 18.51 3.55 -14.86
N CYS A 335 17.54 3.88 -13.99
CA CYS A 335 17.81 4.00 -12.56
C CYS A 335 18.09 2.64 -11.89
N ALA A 336 17.40 1.58 -12.29
CA ALA A 336 17.61 0.24 -11.76
C ALA A 336 18.98 -0.33 -12.15
N GLU A 337 19.42 -0.11 -13.40
CA GLU A 337 20.76 -0.46 -13.85
C GLU A 337 21.83 0.26 -13.01
N ALA A 338 21.72 1.57 -12.86
CA ALA A 338 22.65 2.37 -12.06
C ALA A 338 22.66 1.98 -10.57
N ALA A 339 21.53 1.58 -10.01
CA ALA A 339 21.44 1.10 -8.62
C ALA A 339 22.10 -0.26 -8.44
N ALA A 340 21.87 -1.19 -9.38
CA ALA A 340 22.45 -2.53 -9.34
C ALA A 340 24.00 -2.50 -9.37
N ASP A 341 24.60 -1.60 -10.17
CA ASP A 341 26.04 -1.40 -10.23
C ASP A 341 26.68 -1.01 -8.88
N LEU A 342 25.88 -0.42 -7.98
CA LEU A 342 26.30 0.05 -6.67
C LEU A 342 25.76 -0.81 -5.50
N GLY A 343 25.08 -1.92 -5.81
CA GLY A 343 24.46 -2.79 -4.80
C GLY A 343 23.25 -2.17 -4.10
N GLY A 344 22.66 -1.11 -4.67
CA GLY A 344 21.45 -0.45 -4.21
C GLY A 344 20.20 -1.01 -4.86
N HIS A 345 19.04 -0.48 -4.45
CA HIS A 345 17.72 -0.90 -4.94
C HIS A 345 16.89 0.29 -5.43
N VAL A 346 15.86 0.00 -6.22
CA VAL A 346 14.93 1.00 -6.77
C VAL A 346 13.49 0.66 -6.41
N TRP A 347 12.72 1.67 -5.98
CA TRP A 347 11.27 1.62 -5.96
C TRP A 347 10.69 2.43 -7.12
N ALA A 348 9.83 1.82 -7.93
CA ALA A 348 9.11 2.51 -8.99
C ALA A 348 7.88 3.23 -8.41
N ASP A 349 7.89 4.56 -8.41
CA ASP A 349 6.85 5.39 -7.80
C ASP A 349 6.00 6.10 -8.86
N GLY A 350 4.74 5.68 -8.99
CA GLY A 350 3.74 6.26 -9.86
C GLY A 350 3.63 5.64 -11.26
N GLY A 351 2.59 6.04 -11.98
CA GLY A 351 2.30 5.58 -13.35
C GLY A 351 1.55 4.24 -13.44
N VAL A 352 1.33 3.55 -12.33
CA VAL A 352 0.68 2.23 -12.30
C VAL A 352 -0.84 2.37 -12.29
N LYS A 353 -1.50 1.77 -13.27
CA LYS A 353 -2.96 1.74 -13.45
C LYS A 353 -3.51 0.31 -13.54
N HIS A 354 -2.68 -0.65 -13.93
CA HIS A 354 -3.02 -2.03 -14.18
C HIS A 354 -1.94 -2.96 -13.63
N PRO A 355 -2.25 -4.26 -13.33
CA PRO A 355 -1.24 -5.23 -12.89
C PRO A 355 -0.05 -5.36 -13.84
N ARG A 356 -0.27 -5.19 -15.17
CA ARG A 356 0.78 -5.22 -16.17
C ARG A 356 1.84 -4.13 -15.96
N ASP A 357 1.44 -2.97 -15.44
CA ASP A 357 2.37 -1.85 -15.23
C ASP A 357 3.31 -2.17 -14.06
N ALA A 358 2.79 -2.80 -13.00
CA ALA A 358 3.61 -3.33 -11.92
C ALA A 358 4.58 -4.42 -12.42
N ALA A 359 4.10 -5.34 -13.28
CA ALA A 359 4.96 -6.36 -13.87
C ALA A 359 6.06 -5.74 -14.73
N LEU A 360 5.76 -4.72 -15.54
CA LEU A 360 6.76 -4.00 -16.34
C LEU A 360 7.79 -3.26 -15.48
N ALA A 361 7.36 -2.61 -14.38
CA ALA A 361 8.27 -1.95 -13.45
C ALA A 361 9.25 -2.95 -12.81
N LEU A 362 8.76 -4.10 -12.36
CA LEU A 362 9.57 -5.16 -11.76
C LEU A 362 10.50 -5.82 -12.80
N ALA A 363 10.00 -6.08 -14.01
CA ALA A 363 10.80 -6.57 -15.12
C ALA A 363 11.92 -5.59 -15.53
N ALA A 364 11.68 -4.29 -15.36
CA ALA A 364 12.67 -3.23 -15.58
C ALA A 364 13.71 -3.12 -14.44
N GLY A 365 13.64 -3.96 -13.41
CA GLY A 365 14.61 -4.03 -12.32
C GLY A 365 14.22 -3.28 -11.05
N ALA A 366 12.98 -2.76 -10.95
CA ALA A 366 12.49 -2.24 -9.68
C ALA A 366 12.35 -3.37 -8.65
N GLY A 367 12.82 -3.15 -7.41
CA GLY A 367 12.62 -4.09 -6.30
C GLY A 367 11.19 -4.04 -5.78
N GLN A 368 10.57 -2.84 -5.76
CA GLN A 368 9.19 -2.66 -5.34
C GLN A 368 8.48 -1.59 -6.18
N VAL A 369 7.14 -1.61 -6.14
CA VAL A 369 6.25 -0.67 -6.84
C VAL A 369 5.43 0.09 -5.81
N MET A 370 5.56 1.41 -5.79
CA MET A 370 4.76 2.28 -4.94
C MET A 370 3.46 2.68 -5.65
N VAL A 371 2.33 2.42 -4.99
CA VAL A 371 0.98 2.63 -5.53
C VAL A 371 0.25 3.70 -4.73
N GLY A 372 -0.20 4.75 -5.42
CA GLY A 372 -0.91 5.90 -4.82
C GLY A 372 -2.41 5.86 -5.11
N SER A 373 -2.82 6.50 -6.21
CA SER A 373 -4.23 6.76 -6.53
C SER A 373 -5.11 5.51 -6.55
N TRP A 374 -4.58 4.38 -6.98
CA TRP A 374 -5.33 3.13 -7.01
C TRP A 374 -5.71 2.63 -5.61
N PHE A 375 -4.81 2.79 -4.62
CA PHE A 375 -5.09 2.44 -3.22
C PHE A 375 -5.93 3.51 -2.50
N ALA A 376 -5.94 4.76 -2.96
CA ALA A 376 -6.79 5.82 -2.38
C ALA A 376 -8.29 5.48 -2.45
N GLY A 377 -8.71 4.75 -3.49
CA GLY A 377 -10.09 4.31 -3.69
C GLY A 377 -10.44 3.01 -2.96
N THR A 378 -9.94 2.79 -1.73
CA THR A 378 -10.22 1.59 -0.93
C THR A 378 -10.77 1.95 0.46
N TYR A 379 -11.39 0.98 1.15
CA TYR A 379 -11.88 1.18 2.52
C TYR A 379 -10.77 1.55 3.50
N GLU A 380 -9.56 0.98 3.35
CA GLU A 380 -8.43 1.18 4.25
C GLU A 380 -7.77 2.55 4.11
N GLY A 381 -7.96 3.21 2.95
CA GLY A 381 -7.48 4.58 2.74
C GLY A 381 -8.06 5.55 3.78
N PRO A 382 -7.32 6.62 4.14
CA PRO A 382 -7.83 7.68 5.00
C PRO A 382 -9.02 8.45 4.39
N GLY A 383 -9.69 9.23 5.23
CA GLY A 383 -10.81 10.06 4.83
C GLY A 383 -12.16 9.34 4.91
N GLU A 384 -13.22 10.14 4.79
CA GLU A 384 -14.59 9.67 4.87
C GLU A 384 -15.04 9.03 3.56
N LEU A 385 -15.89 8.02 3.69
CA LEU A 385 -16.55 7.38 2.56
C LEU A 385 -17.78 8.20 2.16
N ASN A 386 -17.75 8.72 0.96
CA ASN A 386 -18.82 9.55 0.40
C ASN A 386 -19.60 8.79 -0.67
N ARG A 387 -20.83 9.22 -0.93
CA ARG A 387 -21.67 8.68 -2.01
C ARG A 387 -21.94 9.78 -3.05
N ALA A 388 -21.64 9.48 -4.31
CA ALA A 388 -21.95 10.34 -5.45
C ALA A 388 -23.45 10.29 -5.81
N ALA A 389 -23.90 11.22 -6.63
CA ALA A 389 -25.29 11.29 -7.07
C ALA A 389 -25.77 10.04 -7.84
N ASP A 390 -24.85 9.35 -8.51
CA ASP A 390 -25.10 8.09 -9.21
C ASP A 390 -25.05 6.85 -8.30
N GLY A 391 -24.89 7.05 -6.98
CA GLY A 391 -24.84 6.00 -5.98
C GLY A 391 -23.46 5.38 -5.74
N ARG A 392 -22.46 5.67 -6.57
CA ARG A 392 -21.10 5.14 -6.39
C ARG A 392 -20.45 5.70 -5.13
N LEU A 393 -19.69 4.84 -4.44
CA LEU A 393 -18.89 5.23 -3.29
C LEU A 393 -17.54 5.79 -3.74
N TYR A 394 -17.08 6.84 -3.08
CA TYR A 394 -15.78 7.44 -3.35
C TYR A 394 -15.14 8.01 -2.08
N LYS A 395 -13.82 8.18 -2.12
CA LYS A 395 -13.06 8.98 -1.16
C LYS A 395 -12.46 10.19 -1.87
N GLU A 396 -12.29 11.28 -1.14
CA GLU A 396 -11.56 12.42 -1.65
C GLU A 396 -10.06 12.16 -1.61
N SER A 397 -9.36 12.52 -2.69
CA SER A 397 -7.91 12.45 -2.77
C SER A 397 -7.35 13.76 -3.31
N PHE A 398 -6.09 14.04 -2.97
CA PHE A 398 -5.38 15.24 -3.40
C PHE A 398 -3.88 14.96 -3.51
N GLY A 399 -3.21 15.72 -4.40
CA GLY A 399 -1.77 15.61 -4.61
C GLY A 399 -0.98 16.27 -3.47
N MET A 400 0.19 15.74 -3.15
CA MET A 400 1.05 16.25 -2.08
C MET A 400 1.63 17.65 -2.35
N ALA A 401 1.66 18.10 -3.60
CA ALA A 401 2.05 19.45 -4.01
C ALA A 401 0.85 20.36 -4.33
N SER A 402 -0.38 19.96 -4.01
CA SER A 402 -1.58 20.76 -4.17
C SER A 402 -1.68 21.88 -3.14
N THR A 403 -2.44 22.93 -3.45
CA THR A 403 -2.75 24.02 -2.49
C THR A 403 -3.28 23.47 -1.17
N ARG A 404 -4.17 22.45 -1.20
CA ARG A 404 -4.71 21.80 0.00
C ARG A 404 -3.60 21.21 0.88
N ALA A 405 -2.69 20.44 0.29
CA ALA A 405 -1.57 19.83 1.02
C ALA A 405 -0.58 20.88 1.55
N VAL A 406 -0.29 21.94 0.74
CA VAL A 406 0.58 23.05 1.16
C VAL A 406 -0.01 23.80 2.34
N LEU A 407 -1.30 24.13 2.31
CA LEU A 407 -1.97 24.84 3.41
C LEU A 407 -1.97 24.01 4.70
N HIS A 408 -2.19 22.71 4.61
CA HIS A 408 -2.14 21.80 5.75
C HIS A 408 -0.74 21.75 6.39
N ARG A 409 0.31 21.57 5.56
CA ARG A 409 1.71 21.55 6.05
C ARG A 409 2.20 22.88 6.63
N THR A 410 1.53 23.97 6.33
CA THR A 410 1.93 25.33 6.72
C THR A 410 1.00 25.94 7.77
N GLU A 411 0.16 25.16 8.43
CA GLU A 411 -0.80 25.65 9.45
C GLU A 411 -0.14 26.46 10.58
N GLY A 412 1.12 26.16 10.94
CA GLY A 412 1.89 26.90 11.95
C GLY A 412 2.55 28.18 11.46
N LEU A 413 2.43 28.54 10.17
CA LEU A 413 3.05 29.77 9.63
C LEU A 413 2.05 30.93 9.64
N GLU A 414 2.60 32.17 9.59
CA GLU A 414 1.83 33.39 9.41
C GLU A 414 0.95 33.33 8.13
N ALA A 415 -0.26 33.90 8.20
CA ALA A 415 -1.27 33.81 7.14
C ALA A 415 -0.77 34.26 5.77
N PHE A 416 0.03 35.34 5.72
CA PHE A 416 0.62 35.83 4.47
C PHE A 416 1.60 34.83 3.85
N GLU A 417 2.49 34.26 4.64
CA GLU A 417 3.47 33.27 4.17
C GLU A 417 2.81 31.98 3.72
N ARG A 418 1.74 31.56 4.40
CA ARG A 418 0.89 30.43 3.95
C ARG A 418 0.28 30.67 2.59
N SER A 419 -0.35 31.84 2.42
CA SER A 419 -0.97 32.24 1.14
C SER A 419 0.06 32.35 0.02
N ARG A 420 1.25 32.90 0.31
CA ARG A 420 2.34 33.01 -0.64
C ARG A 420 2.83 31.65 -1.13
N ARG A 421 2.97 30.68 -0.23
CA ARG A 421 3.37 29.30 -0.60
C ARG A 421 2.28 28.57 -1.38
N ALA A 422 1.03 28.81 -1.06
CA ALA A 422 -0.12 28.20 -1.76
C ALA A 422 -0.30 28.69 -3.21
N LEU A 423 0.37 29.77 -3.63
CA LEU A 423 0.37 30.21 -5.04
C LEU A 423 1.15 29.26 -5.98
N PHE A 424 2.03 28.41 -5.44
CA PHE A 424 2.85 27.50 -6.23
C PHE A 424 2.26 26.08 -6.18
N GLU A 425 1.13 25.87 -6.86
CA GLU A 425 0.44 24.59 -6.93
C GLU A 425 0.96 23.71 -8.07
N GLU A 426 1.35 22.47 -7.77
CA GLU A 426 1.79 21.45 -8.73
C GLU A 426 1.04 20.12 -8.54
N GLY A 427 -0.22 20.17 -8.15
CA GLY A 427 -1.02 18.96 -7.92
C GLY A 427 -2.51 19.26 -7.90
N ILE A 428 -3.33 18.22 -8.10
CA ILE A 428 -4.79 18.34 -8.02
C ILE A 428 -5.21 18.47 -6.56
N SER A 429 -5.91 19.55 -6.20
CA SER A 429 -6.35 19.84 -4.83
C SER A 429 -7.59 19.03 -4.40
N SER A 430 -8.37 18.49 -5.34
CA SER A 430 -9.52 17.64 -5.05
C SER A 430 -9.80 16.69 -6.21
N SER A 431 -9.95 15.42 -5.91
CA SER A 431 -10.34 14.39 -6.86
C SER A 431 -11.17 13.32 -6.15
N LYS A 432 -12.06 12.67 -6.88
CA LYS A 432 -12.88 11.57 -6.37
C LYS A 432 -12.26 10.25 -6.79
N MET A 433 -11.80 9.48 -5.81
CA MET A 433 -11.34 8.12 -5.99
C MET A 433 -12.49 7.17 -5.72
N TYR A 434 -13.12 6.69 -6.79
CA TYR A 434 -14.24 5.75 -6.68
C TYR A 434 -13.73 4.37 -6.25
N LEU A 435 -14.46 3.76 -5.33
CA LEU A 435 -14.22 2.36 -4.95
C LEU A 435 -14.72 1.44 -6.08
N ASP A 436 -13.91 0.46 -6.44
CA ASP A 436 -14.38 -0.63 -7.31
C ASP A 436 -15.33 -1.53 -6.48
N PRO A 437 -16.61 -1.64 -6.84
CA PRO A 437 -17.56 -2.44 -6.07
C PRO A 437 -17.20 -3.93 -6.03
N ARG A 438 -16.36 -4.42 -6.96
CA ARG A 438 -15.86 -5.80 -7.00
C ARG A 438 -14.57 -5.98 -6.19
N ARG A 439 -13.84 -4.88 -5.90
CA ARG A 439 -12.54 -4.86 -5.21
C ARG A 439 -12.46 -3.65 -4.29
N PRO A 440 -13.33 -3.56 -3.27
CA PRO A 440 -13.43 -2.35 -2.44
C PRO A 440 -12.32 -2.22 -1.41
N GLY A 441 -11.60 -3.30 -1.10
CA GLY A 441 -10.50 -3.33 -0.14
C GLY A 441 -9.13 -3.32 -0.81
N VAL A 442 -8.12 -2.82 -0.10
CA VAL A 442 -6.73 -2.86 -0.59
C VAL A 442 -6.23 -4.29 -0.78
N GLU A 443 -6.69 -5.24 0.05
CA GLU A 443 -6.35 -6.66 -0.09
C GLU A 443 -6.80 -7.23 -1.45
N ASP A 444 -7.96 -6.79 -1.95
CA ASP A 444 -8.47 -7.23 -3.26
C ASP A 444 -7.60 -6.70 -4.41
N LEU A 445 -7.05 -5.49 -4.25
CA LEU A 445 -6.10 -4.91 -5.20
C LEU A 445 -4.73 -5.59 -5.11
N VAL A 446 -4.27 -5.93 -3.90
CA VAL A 446 -3.04 -6.73 -3.70
C VAL A 446 -3.16 -8.06 -4.41
N ASP A 447 -4.27 -8.80 -4.23
CA ASP A 447 -4.53 -10.05 -4.93
C ASP A 447 -4.49 -9.86 -6.45
N HIS A 448 -5.13 -8.81 -6.95
CA HIS A 448 -5.21 -8.53 -8.38
C HIS A 448 -3.84 -8.21 -9.00
N ILE A 449 -3.05 -7.37 -8.32
CA ILE A 449 -1.72 -6.98 -8.79
C ILE A 449 -0.76 -8.18 -8.73
N THR A 450 -0.70 -8.87 -7.59
CA THR A 450 0.21 -10.01 -7.42
C THR A 450 -0.14 -11.18 -8.32
N ALA A 451 -1.43 -11.44 -8.60
CA ALA A 451 -1.84 -12.44 -9.58
C ALA A 451 -1.34 -12.11 -10.99
N GLY A 452 -1.40 -10.84 -11.40
CA GLY A 452 -0.84 -10.37 -12.67
C GLY A 452 0.67 -10.54 -12.74
N VAL A 453 1.39 -10.11 -11.70
CA VAL A 453 2.86 -10.22 -11.61
C VAL A 453 3.29 -11.70 -11.64
N ARG A 454 2.67 -12.58 -10.82
CA ARG A 454 2.98 -14.02 -10.82
C ARG A 454 2.75 -14.65 -12.19
N SER A 455 1.68 -14.26 -12.89
CA SER A 455 1.42 -14.73 -14.27
C SER A 455 2.50 -14.27 -15.24
N SER A 456 2.91 -12.99 -15.19
CA SER A 456 3.98 -12.45 -16.04
C SER A 456 5.30 -13.17 -15.80
N MET A 457 5.68 -13.42 -14.54
CA MET A 457 6.87 -14.16 -14.15
C MET A 457 6.82 -15.61 -14.65
N THR A 458 5.65 -16.27 -14.53
CA THR A 458 5.45 -17.62 -15.07
C THR A 458 5.68 -17.66 -16.57
N TYR A 459 5.16 -16.67 -17.33
CA TYR A 459 5.36 -16.59 -18.78
C TYR A 459 6.81 -16.23 -19.17
N ALA A 460 7.52 -15.47 -18.34
CA ALA A 460 8.93 -15.19 -18.52
C ALA A 460 9.86 -16.36 -18.08
N GLY A 461 9.30 -17.36 -17.37
CA GLY A 461 10.04 -18.48 -16.81
C GLY A 461 10.94 -18.07 -15.63
N ALA A 462 10.51 -17.07 -14.83
CA ALA A 462 11.23 -16.53 -13.69
C ALA A 462 10.56 -16.96 -12.36
N SER A 463 11.33 -17.59 -11.48
CA SER A 463 10.85 -18.07 -10.17
C SER A 463 10.89 -17.01 -9.08
N ASP A 464 11.66 -15.95 -9.25
CA ASP A 464 11.83 -14.83 -8.32
C ASP A 464 12.01 -13.51 -9.08
N LEU A 465 11.96 -12.37 -8.37
CA LEU A 465 12.02 -11.04 -8.97
C LEU A 465 13.36 -10.76 -9.68
N ARG A 466 14.46 -11.28 -9.16
CA ARG A 466 15.78 -11.12 -9.79
C ARG A 466 15.81 -11.84 -11.14
N GLN A 467 15.39 -13.09 -11.17
CA GLN A 467 15.29 -13.83 -12.45
C GLN A 467 14.29 -13.14 -13.40
N PHE A 468 13.24 -12.49 -12.87
CA PHE A 468 12.29 -11.78 -13.71
C PHE A 468 12.95 -10.59 -14.42
N ALA A 469 13.72 -9.78 -13.72
CA ALA A 469 14.49 -8.69 -14.34
C ALA A 469 15.54 -9.21 -15.34
N ASP A 470 16.22 -10.34 -15.04
CA ASP A 470 17.25 -10.91 -15.90
C ASP A 470 16.69 -11.57 -17.18
N ARG A 471 15.48 -12.13 -17.11
CA ARG A 471 14.90 -12.97 -18.18
C ARG A 471 13.79 -12.31 -18.98
N ALA A 472 13.18 -11.24 -18.45
CA ALA A 472 12.10 -10.56 -19.14
C ALA A 472 12.58 -9.96 -20.46
N VAL A 473 11.82 -10.18 -21.50
CA VAL A 473 12.06 -9.60 -22.82
C VAL A 473 10.97 -8.58 -23.08
N LEU A 474 11.37 -7.31 -23.23
CA LEU A 474 10.47 -6.18 -23.51
C LEU A 474 10.37 -5.96 -25.03
N GLY A 475 9.14 -5.80 -25.50
CA GLY A 475 8.84 -5.29 -26.83
C GLY A 475 8.21 -3.89 -26.73
N ILE A 476 8.38 -3.10 -27.79
CA ILE A 476 7.76 -1.76 -27.91
C ILE A 476 6.51 -1.90 -28.78
N GLN A 477 5.43 -1.25 -28.38
CA GLN A 477 4.16 -1.22 -29.10
C GLN A 477 3.72 0.20 -29.42
N SER A 478 2.90 0.34 -30.44
CA SER A 478 2.19 1.58 -30.74
C SER A 478 0.95 1.71 -29.83
N ARG A 479 0.33 2.88 -29.85
CA ARG A 479 -0.97 3.11 -29.21
C ARG A 479 -2.03 2.09 -29.69
N SER A 480 -2.08 1.78 -30.96
CA SER A 480 -3.00 0.76 -31.50
C SER A 480 -2.70 -0.63 -30.96
N GLY A 481 -1.42 -0.99 -30.77
CA GLY A 481 -1.02 -2.25 -30.12
C GLY A 481 -1.48 -2.33 -28.66
N TYR A 482 -1.40 -1.21 -27.93
CA TYR A 482 -1.93 -1.13 -26.57
C TYR A 482 -3.47 -1.28 -26.54
N GLU A 483 -4.18 -0.61 -27.45
CA GLU A 483 -5.64 -0.69 -27.59
C GLU A 483 -6.10 -2.10 -28.00
N GLU A 484 -5.35 -2.80 -28.86
CA GLU A 484 -5.61 -4.21 -29.23
C GLU A 484 -5.58 -5.15 -28.00
N GLY A 485 -4.67 -4.91 -27.04
CA GLY A 485 -4.53 -5.68 -25.82
C GLY A 485 -5.63 -5.45 -24.77
N GLN A 486 -6.52 -4.48 -24.97
CA GLN A 486 -7.60 -4.21 -24.03
C GLN A 486 -8.79 -5.18 -24.24
N ALA A 487 -9.22 -5.79 -23.11
CA ALA A 487 -10.42 -6.62 -23.15
C ALA A 487 -11.66 -5.78 -23.47
N ARG A 488 -12.46 -6.23 -24.42
CA ARG A 488 -13.76 -5.63 -24.76
C ARG A 488 -14.85 -6.34 -23.97
N SER A 489 -15.65 -5.56 -23.24
CA SER A 489 -16.78 -6.10 -22.46
C SER A 489 -18.00 -6.39 -23.35
N GLU A 490 -18.07 -5.80 -24.54
CA GLU A 490 -19.15 -5.97 -25.50
C GLU A 490 -18.57 -6.35 -26.87
N SER A 491 -19.16 -7.36 -27.51
CA SER A 491 -18.85 -7.70 -28.89
C SER A 491 -19.60 -6.70 -29.79
N TRP A 492 -18.95 -6.09 -30.74
CA TRP A 492 -19.54 -5.18 -31.74
C TRP A 492 -19.97 -3.80 -31.22
N SER A 493 -19.13 -3.12 -30.42
CA SER A 493 -19.29 -1.67 -30.17
C SER A 493 -18.39 -0.86 -31.08
#